data_f1ee7e6a97dfdbd8f41cffaf26d65ce0
#
_entry.id   f1ee7e6a97dfdbd8f41cffaf26d65ce0
#
_cell.length_a   1.000
_cell.length_b   1.000
_cell.length_c   1.000
_cell.angle_alpha   90.00
_cell.angle_beta   90.00
_cell.angle_gamma   90.00
#
_symmetry.space_group_name_H-M   'P 1'
#
loop_
_entity.id
_entity.type
_entity.pdbx_description
1 polymer ?
#
loop_
_entity_poly.entity_id
_entity_poly.type
_entity_poly.pdbx_seq_one_letter_code
_entity_poly.pdbx_strand_id
1 'polypeptide(L)'
;MNHPEATTQALAILRSGENFQWYVIPLLAAVMYIYLNEISNKNWKGVAAGLALYMTHWFFEILNALIQHFSGHALWTVPTGTAFLLLVGVGVELSLMFSVAGLILSKLLPADPRAKLLGINNRLVFAVVNAAFFAIFEIFLAKTPAFVWVYSWWGAIPVFITVYIPFFLAAFYCYDWKPVVQRRFIGGLAALNAGMLVVFAGILRWI
;
A
#
# COMPACT_ATOMS: atom_id res chain seq x y z
N MET A 1 21.43 -9.16 8.40
CA MET A 1 20.58 -8.99 7.20
C MET A 1 20.54 -10.32 6.47
N ASN A 2 19.37 -10.72 5.95
CA ASN A 2 19.27 -11.98 5.20
C ASN A 2 19.58 -11.79 3.71
N HIS A 3 19.28 -10.61 3.15
CA HIS A 3 19.37 -10.32 1.71
C HIS A 3 19.86 -8.88 1.47
N PRO A 4 21.11 -8.54 1.83
CA PRO A 4 21.62 -7.18 1.65
C PRO A 4 21.71 -6.78 0.17
N GLU A 5 21.96 -7.73 -0.72
CA GLU A 5 22.05 -7.55 -2.18
C GLU A 5 20.72 -7.15 -2.83
N ALA A 6 19.58 -7.51 -2.24
CA ALA A 6 18.27 -7.26 -2.81
C ALA A 6 17.95 -5.75 -2.94
N THR A 7 18.44 -4.92 -2.01
CA THR A 7 18.31 -3.46 -2.13
C THR A 7 19.08 -2.93 -3.33
N THR A 8 20.33 -3.37 -3.53
CA THR A 8 21.16 -2.96 -4.68
C THR A 8 20.53 -3.41 -6.00
N GLN A 9 19.97 -4.64 -6.06
CA GLN A 9 19.28 -5.14 -7.24
C GLN A 9 18.03 -4.28 -7.55
N ALA A 10 17.23 -3.94 -6.55
CA ALA A 10 16.05 -3.08 -6.74
C ALA A 10 16.46 -1.67 -7.23
N LEU A 11 17.49 -1.09 -6.65
CA LEU A 11 17.99 0.23 -7.08
C LEU A 11 18.51 0.24 -8.52
N ALA A 12 19.07 -0.87 -9.00
CA ALA A 12 19.55 -1.00 -10.39
C ALA A 12 18.43 -0.91 -11.43
N ILE A 13 17.18 -1.31 -11.06
CA ILE A 13 16.00 -1.25 -11.96
C ILE A 13 15.03 -0.11 -11.60
N LEU A 14 15.38 0.71 -10.61
CA LEU A 14 14.52 1.79 -10.14
C LEU A 14 14.21 2.77 -11.28
N ARG A 15 12.93 2.91 -11.58
CA ARG A 15 12.40 3.79 -12.64
C ARG A 15 13.00 3.53 -14.04
N SER A 16 13.53 2.33 -14.26
CA SER A 16 13.99 1.90 -15.59
C SER A 16 12.78 1.47 -16.42
N GLY A 17 12.72 1.96 -17.65
CA GLY A 17 11.72 1.54 -18.64
C GLY A 17 12.10 0.25 -19.39
N GLU A 18 13.30 -0.30 -19.19
CA GLU A 18 13.80 -1.47 -19.92
C GLU A 18 12.93 -2.72 -19.70
N ASN A 19 12.37 -2.86 -18.50
CA ASN A 19 11.53 -3.99 -18.11
C ASN A 19 10.03 -3.70 -18.27
N PHE A 20 9.64 -2.57 -18.88
CA PHE A 20 8.24 -2.19 -19.00
C PHE A 20 7.43 -3.25 -19.75
N GLN A 21 6.29 -3.63 -19.17
CA GLN A 21 5.38 -4.63 -19.74
C GLN A 21 4.01 -4.01 -20.02
N TRP A 22 3.50 -4.24 -21.21
CA TRP A 22 2.25 -3.65 -21.69
C TRP A 22 1.00 -4.08 -20.90
N TYR A 23 1.06 -5.15 -20.11
CA TYR A 23 -0.06 -5.57 -19.27
C TYR A 23 -0.44 -4.52 -18.17
N VAL A 24 0.44 -3.58 -17.89
CA VAL A 24 0.13 -2.45 -16.98
C VAL A 24 -1.05 -1.63 -17.49
N ILE A 25 -1.21 -1.49 -18.80
CA ILE A 25 -2.31 -0.72 -19.40
C ILE A 25 -3.68 -1.35 -19.07
N PRO A 26 -3.96 -2.64 -19.35
CA PRO A 26 -5.22 -3.24 -18.93
C PRO A 26 -5.40 -3.29 -17.42
N LEU A 27 -4.35 -3.42 -16.60
CA LEU A 27 -4.46 -3.32 -15.14
C LEU A 27 -4.91 -1.92 -14.71
N LEU A 28 -4.31 -0.87 -15.26
CA LEU A 28 -4.73 0.51 -15.00
C LEU A 28 -6.17 0.75 -15.44
N ALA A 29 -6.55 0.26 -16.63
CA ALA A 29 -7.92 0.35 -17.11
C ALA A 29 -8.92 -0.35 -16.18
N ALA A 30 -8.55 -1.52 -15.61
CA ALA A 30 -9.37 -2.22 -14.63
C ALA A 30 -9.53 -1.41 -13.34
N VAL A 31 -8.46 -0.81 -12.81
CA VAL A 31 -8.52 0.09 -11.64
C VAL A 31 -9.44 1.28 -11.92
N MET A 32 -9.27 1.93 -13.08
CA MET A 32 -10.13 3.06 -13.49
C MET A 32 -11.60 2.63 -13.59
N TYR A 33 -11.87 1.49 -14.21
CA TYR A 33 -13.23 0.94 -14.32
C TYR A 33 -13.85 0.72 -12.94
N ILE A 34 -13.12 0.10 -12.00
CA ILE A 34 -13.60 -0.14 -10.64
C ILE A 34 -14.00 1.18 -9.97
N TYR A 35 -13.13 2.19 -10.01
CA TYR A 35 -13.43 3.49 -9.41
C TYR A 35 -14.59 4.22 -10.10
N LEU A 36 -14.62 4.26 -11.44
CA LEU A 36 -15.69 4.89 -12.20
C LEU A 36 -17.04 4.23 -11.93
N ASN A 37 -17.07 2.90 -11.83
CA ASN A 37 -18.28 2.15 -11.47
C ASN A 37 -18.77 2.51 -10.06
N GLU A 38 -17.88 2.58 -9.07
CA GLU A 38 -18.27 2.94 -7.70
C GLU A 38 -18.73 4.41 -7.59
N ILE A 39 -18.11 5.32 -8.34
CA ILE A 39 -18.52 6.73 -8.44
C ILE A 39 -19.90 6.83 -9.10
N SER A 40 -20.13 6.10 -10.19
CA SER A 40 -21.44 6.05 -10.88
C SER A 40 -22.55 5.53 -9.95
N ASN A 41 -22.24 4.54 -9.13
CA ASN A 41 -23.13 4.00 -8.12
C ASN A 41 -23.22 4.85 -6.84
N LYS A 42 -22.56 6.02 -6.80
CA LYS A 42 -22.50 6.94 -5.65
C LYS A 42 -21.96 6.31 -4.36
N ASN A 43 -21.14 5.27 -4.48
CA ASN A 43 -20.49 4.62 -3.33
C ASN A 43 -19.27 5.43 -2.84
N TRP A 44 -19.49 6.66 -2.44
CA TRP A 44 -18.43 7.57 -1.98
C TRP A 44 -17.69 7.07 -0.75
N LYS A 45 -18.34 6.28 0.11
CA LYS A 45 -17.70 5.68 1.29
C LYS A 45 -16.65 4.64 0.88
N GLY A 46 -16.99 3.78 -0.08
CA GLY A 46 -16.04 2.81 -0.64
C GLY A 46 -14.86 3.48 -1.34
N VAL A 47 -15.15 4.51 -2.16
CA VAL A 47 -14.10 5.33 -2.80
C VAL A 47 -13.17 5.96 -1.75
N ALA A 48 -13.73 6.53 -0.68
CA ALA A 48 -12.93 7.11 0.40
C ALA A 48 -12.06 6.06 1.12
N ALA A 49 -12.58 4.86 1.38
CA ALA A 49 -11.82 3.77 1.98
C ALA A 49 -10.64 3.32 1.08
N GLY A 50 -10.88 3.20 -0.23
CA GLY A 50 -9.83 2.89 -1.22
C GLY A 50 -8.73 3.93 -1.21
N LEU A 51 -9.09 5.21 -1.33
CA LEU A 51 -8.13 6.31 -1.32
C LEU A 51 -7.39 6.43 0.02
N ALA A 52 -8.07 6.21 1.15
CA ALA A 52 -7.43 6.25 2.47
C ALA A 52 -6.36 5.16 2.61
N LEU A 53 -6.65 3.93 2.21
CA LEU A 53 -5.66 2.85 2.20
C LEU A 53 -4.50 3.19 1.27
N TYR A 54 -4.80 3.60 0.04
CA TYR A 54 -3.78 3.91 -0.97
C TYR A 54 -2.83 5.03 -0.54
N MET A 55 -3.35 6.11 0.04
CA MET A 55 -2.50 7.20 0.55
C MET A 55 -1.67 6.74 1.75
N THR A 56 -2.20 5.88 2.62
CA THR A 56 -1.45 5.29 3.73
C THR A 56 -0.35 4.35 3.21
N HIS A 57 -0.64 3.52 2.21
CA HIS A 57 0.34 2.67 1.54
C HIS A 57 1.51 3.51 0.98
N TRP A 58 1.24 4.56 0.21
CA TRP A 58 2.28 5.44 -0.31
C TRP A 58 3.14 6.09 0.77
N PHE A 59 2.52 6.49 1.88
CA PHE A 59 3.28 7.01 3.02
C PHE A 59 4.32 6.00 3.53
N PHE A 60 3.94 4.74 3.69
CA PHE A 60 4.87 3.68 4.14
C PHE A 60 5.92 3.33 3.10
N GLU A 61 5.60 3.38 1.80
CA GLU A 61 6.60 3.15 0.74
C GLU A 61 7.64 4.27 0.70
N ILE A 62 7.23 5.51 0.91
CA ILE A 62 8.17 6.64 1.01
C ILE A 62 9.04 6.48 2.26
N LEU A 63 8.47 6.08 3.41
CA LEU A 63 9.25 5.80 4.62
C LEU A 63 10.27 4.67 4.39
N ASN A 64 9.88 3.58 3.72
CA ASN A 64 10.78 2.49 3.38
C ASN A 64 11.95 2.97 2.49
N ALA A 65 11.67 3.82 1.52
CA ALA A 65 12.68 4.40 0.65
C ALA A 65 13.62 5.37 1.41
N LEU A 66 13.10 6.13 2.37
CA LEU A 66 13.92 6.98 3.26
C LEU A 66 14.78 6.13 4.20
N ILE A 67 14.25 5.04 4.76
CA ILE A 67 15.03 4.09 5.56
C ILE A 67 16.18 3.55 4.71
N GLN A 68 15.90 3.18 3.45
CA GLN A 68 16.94 2.75 2.52
C GLN A 68 18.04 3.82 2.36
N HIS A 69 17.67 5.09 2.17
CA HIS A 69 18.63 6.18 2.01
C HIS A 69 19.54 6.34 3.24
N PHE A 70 18.98 6.32 4.45
CA PHE A 70 19.72 6.57 5.68
C PHE A 70 20.51 5.35 6.21
N SER A 71 20.00 4.13 5.97
CA SER A 71 20.62 2.89 6.49
C SER A 71 21.39 2.10 5.43
N GLY A 72 21.30 2.51 4.15
CA GLY A 72 21.84 1.78 3.01
C GLY A 72 20.97 0.60 2.54
N HIS A 73 19.95 0.22 3.30
CA HIS A 73 19.08 -0.93 2.99
C HIS A 73 17.62 -0.62 3.30
N ALA A 74 16.72 -1.01 2.40
CA ALA A 74 15.28 -0.96 2.65
C ALA A 74 14.82 -2.07 3.60
N LEU A 75 13.65 -1.91 4.21
CA LEU A 75 13.02 -2.98 5.00
C LEU A 75 12.53 -4.11 4.09
N TRP A 76 11.92 -3.73 2.96
CA TRP A 76 11.50 -4.64 1.89
C TRP A 76 11.83 -4.05 0.52
N THR A 77 12.02 -4.92 -0.47
CA THR A 77 12.35 -4.55 -1.84
C THR A 77 11.59 -5.38 -2.85
N VAL A 78 11.47 -4.84 -4.06
CA VAL A 78 10.99 -5.53 -5.26
C VAL A 78 12.16 -5.57 -6.27
N PRO A 79 13.11 -6.53 -6.12
CA PRO A 79 14.33 -6.54 -6.93
C PRO A 79 14.10 -7.03 -8.36
N THR A 80 13.01 -7.76 -8.61
CA THR A 80 12.65 -8.31 -9.95
C THR A 80 11.14 -8.43 -10.09
N GLY A 81 10.66 -8.85 -11.28
CA GLY A 81 9.28 -9.28 -11.50
C GLY A 81 8.24 -8.16 -11.53
N THR A 82 8.66 -6.91 -11.64
CA THR A 82 7.77 -5.76 -11.86
C THR A 82 8.00 -5.16 -13.25
N ALA A 83 6.94 -4.69 -13.88
CA ALA A 83 7.01 -3.98 -15.14
C ALA A 83 7.66 -2.60 -15.01
N PHE A 84 7.52 -1.97 -13.84
CA PHE A 84 8.13 -0.67 -13.55
C PHE A 84 8.21 -0.48 -12.03
N LEU A 85 9.44 -0.32 -11.53
CA LEU A 85 9.68 -0.07 -10.11
C LEU A 85 9.54 1.44 -9.81
N LEU A 86 8.58 1.78 -8.95
CA LEU A 86 8.25 3.18 -8.59
C LEU A 86 9.15 3.72 -7.47
N LEU A 87 9.25 2.96 -6.39
CA LEU A 87 10.18 3.13 -5.26
C LEU A 87 10.79 1.77 -4.93
N VAL A 88 11.82 1.73 -4.12
CA VAL A 88 12.61 0.52 -3.81
C VAL A 88 11.75 -0.69 -3.38
N GLY A 89 10.61 -0.44 -2.72
CA GLY A 89 9.70 -1.46 -2.18
C GLY A 89 8.42 -1.67 -2.99
N VAL A 90 8.14 -0.87 -4.03
CA VAL A 90 6.85 -0.90 -4.73
C VAL A 90 6.99 -0.81 -6.24
N GLY A 91 6.53 -1.86 -6.92
CA GLY A 91 6.27 -1.85 -8.36
C GLY A 91 4.88 -1.36 -8.70
N VAL A 92 4.66 -1.09 -9.98
CA VAL A 92 3.37 -0.61 -10.49
C VAL A 92 2.22 -1.57 -10.18
N GLU A 93 2.46 -2.88 -10.21
CA GLU A 93 1.47 -3.92 -9.94
C GLU A 93 0.97 -3.85 -8.49
N LEU A 94 1.90 -3.80 -7.54
CA LEU A 94 1.56 -3.67 -6.12
C LEU A 94 0.83 -2.35 -5.84
N SER A 95 1.29 -1.25 -6.44
CA SER A 95 0.62 0.05 -6.32
C SER A 95 -0.82 0.00 -6.82
N LEU A 96 -1.06 -0.60 -8.00
CA LEU A 96 -2.40 -0.76 -8.56
C LEU A 96 -3.29 -1.67 -7.70
N MET A 97 -2.75 -2.76 -7.16
CA MET A 97 -3.46 -3.66 -6.23
C MET A 97 -3.91 -2.90 -4.97
N PHE A 98 -3.00 -2.19 -4.32
CA PHE A 98 -3.34 -1.43 -3.11
C PHE A 98 -4.30 -0.27 -3.39
N SER A 99 -4.31 0.29 -4.59
CA SER A 99 -5.25 1.34 -4.96
C SER A 99 -6.72 0.90 -4.85
N VAL A 100 -7.03 -0.38 -5.12
CA VAL A 100 -8.40 -0.91 -5.07
C VAL A 100 -8.71 -1.73 -3.82
N ALA A 101 -7.69 -2.18 -3.08
CA ALA A 101 -7.87 -3.10 -1.95
C ALA A 101 -8.83 -2.54 -0.87
N GLY A 102 -8.63 -1.29 -0.43
CA GLY A 102 -9.49 -0.67 0.57
C GLY A 102 -10.94 -0.51 0.10
N LEU A 103 -11.13 -0.19 -1.17
CA LEU A 103 -12.46 -0.06 -1.78
C LEU A 103 -13.19 -1.42 -1.82
N ILE A 104 -12.53 -2.45 -2.35
CA ILE A 104 -13.14 -3.78 -2.52
C ILE A 104 -13.45 -4.39 -1.15
N LEU A 105 -12.49 -4.36 -0.24
CA LEU A 105 -12.63 -4.98 1.08
C LEU A 105 -13.58 -4.23 2.01
N SER A 106 -13.79 -2.93 1.78
CA SER A 106 -14.82 -2.17 2.51
C SER A 106 -16.25 -2.68 2.26
N LYS A 107 -16.49 -3.39 1.14
CA LYS A 107 -17.80 -4.02 0.83
C LYS A 107 -18.13 -5.19 1.75
N LEU A 108 -17.15 -5.75 2.44
CA LEU A 108 -17.32 -6.83 3.41
C LEU A 108 -17.72 -6.33 4.79
N LEU A 109 -17.66 -5.01 5.02
CA LEU A 109 -17.94 -4.42 6.33
C LEU A 109 -19.42 -4.55 6.70
N PRO A 110 -19.75 -4.94 7.95
CA PRO A 110 -21.11 -4.87 8.46
C PRO A 110 -21.71 -3.47 8.34
N ALA A 111 -23.01 -3.39 8.05
CA ALA A 111 -23.72 -2.13 7.85
C ALA A 111 -23.68 -1.23 9.10
N ASP A 112 -23.80 -1.82 10.30
CA ASP A 112 -23.69 -1.10 11.57
C ASP A 112 -22.23 -1.02 12.02
N PRO A 113 -21.61 0.17 12.05
CA PRO A 113 -20.22 0.34 12.51
C PRO A 113 -20.04 0.09 14.00
N ARG A 114 -21.13 0.08 14.80
CA ARG A 114 -21.10 -0.16 16.23
C ARG A 114 -21.29 -1.63 16.60
N ALA A 115 -21.71 -2.47 15.67
CA ALA A 115 -21.85 -3.90 15.89
C ALA A 115 -20.52 -4.49 16.37
N LYS A 116 -20.60 -5.36 17.38
CA LYS A 116 -19.42 -6.03 17.94
C LYS A 116 -19.37 -7.48 17.42
N LEU A 117 -18.17 -7.91 17.09
CA LEU A 117 -17.86 -9.31 16.78
C LEU A 117 -16.99 -9.85 17.94
N LEU A 118 -17.46 -10.87 18.62
CA LEU A 118 -16.78 -11.41 19.82
C LEU A 118 -16.48 -10.34 20.89
N GLY A 119 -17.38 -9.35 21.07
CA GLY A 119 -17.20 -8.26 22.01
C GLY A 119 -16.30 -7.10 21.54
N ILE A 120 -15.64 -7.23 20.36
CA ILE A 120 -14.70 -6.27 19.80
C ILE A 120 -15.40 -5.48 18.67
N ASN A 121 -15.00 -4.21 18.47
CA ASN A 121 -15.50 -3.41 17.36
C ASN A 121 -15.22 -4.11 16.02
N ASN A 122 -16.24 -4.22 15.18
CA ASN A 122 -16.11 -4.95 13.90
C ASN A 122 -15.08 -4.32 12.95
N ARG A 123 -14.90 -2.99 12.95
CA ARG A 123 -13.88 -2.34 12.08
C ARG A 123 -12.47 -2.79 12.46
N LEU A 124 -12.20 -2.93 13.76
CA LEU A 124 -10.91 -3.45 14.24
C LEU A 124 -10.76 -4.93 13.87
N VAL A 125 -11.79 -5.75 14.07
CA VAL A 125 -11.74 -7.19 13.72
C VAL A 125 -11.48 -7.35 12.22
N PHE A 126 -12.23 -6.64 11.36
CA PHE A 126 -12.02 -6.71 9.92
C PHE A 126 -10.65 -6.18 9.49
N ALA A 127 -10.16 -5.12 10.13
CA ALA A 127 -8.80 -4.61 9.86
C ALA A 127 -7.74 -5.67 10.18
N VAL A 128 -7.82 -6.29 11.35
CA VAL A 128 -6.87 -7.34 11.78
C VAL A 128 -6.95 -8.57 10.89
N VAL A 129 -8.16 -9.03 10.52
CA VAL A 129 -8.34 -10.20 9.67
C VAL A 129 -7.79 -9.94 8.25
N ASN A 130 -8.09 -8.79 7.66
CA ASN A 130 -7.56 -8.46 6.34
C ASN A 130 -6.04 -8.22 6.37
N ALA A 131 -5.52 -7.58 7.43
CA ALA A 131 -4.08 -7.44 7.64
C ALA A 131 -3.38 -8.79 7.74
N ALA A 132 -3.95 -9.75 8.47
CA ALA A 132 -3.43 -11.11 8.57
C ALA A 132 -3.44 -11.82 7.20
N PHE A 133 -4.52 -11.66 6.43
CA PHE A 133 -4.61 -12.22 5.07
C PHE A 133 -3.48 -11.68 4.18
N PHE A 134 -3.24 -10.37 4.17
CA PHE A 134 -2.17 -9.77 3.37
C PHE A 134 -0.78 -10.19 3.86
N ALA A 135 -0.55 -10.25 5.18
CA ALA A 135 0.71 -10.71 5.73
C ALA A 135 1.00 -12.18 5.38
N ILE A 136 -0.03 -13.05 5.40
CA ILE A 136 0.10 -14.45 4.97
C ILE A 136 0.42 -14.52 3.48
N PHE A 137 -0.27 -13.74 2.65
CA PHE A 137 0.00 -13.70 1.22
C PHE A 137 1.44 -13.23 0.93
N GLU A 138 1.93 -12.26 1.67
CA GLU A 138 3.30 -11.76 1.54
C GLU A 138 4.36 -12.81 1.89
N ILE A 139 4.06 -13.75 2.82
CA ILE A 139 4.96 -14.90 3.08
C ILE A 139 5.19 -15.73 1.81
N PHE A 140 4.13 -15.93 1.01
CA PHE A 140 4.27 -16.66 -0.25
C PHE A 140 5.03 -15.84 -1.28
N LEU A 141 4.76 -14.54 -1.34
CA LEU A 141 5.46 -13.62 -2.24
C LEU A 141 6.95 -13.53 -1.91
N ALA A 142 7.30 -13.49 -0.62
CA ALA A 142 8.68 -13.45 -0.15
C ALA A 142 9.47 -14.77 -0.38
N LYS A 143 8.81 -15.84 -0.83
CA LYS A 143 9.47 -17.06 -1.33
C LYS A 143 9.82 -16.98 -2.82
N THR A 144 9.42 -15.92 -3.49
CA THR A 144 9.75 -15.66 -4.89
C THR A 144 10.87 -14.60 -4.95
N PRO A 145 11.58 -14.49 -6.07
CA PRO A 145 12.57 -13.42 -6.23
C PRO A 145 11.93 -12.02 -6.44
N ALA A 146 10.59 -11.94 -6.57
CA ALA A 146 9.90 -10.69 -6.85
C ALA A 146 9.71 -9.79 -5.62
N PHE A 147 9.82 -10.33 -4.41
CA PHE A 147 9.65 -9.57 -3.17
C PHE A 147 10.58 -10.10 -2.08
N VAL A 148 11.28 -9.23 -1.39
CA VAL A 148 12.29 -9.64 -0.40
C VAL A 148 12.22 -8.79 0.86
N TRP A 149 12.14 -9.42 2.03
CA TRP A 149 12.43 -8.82 3.33
C TRP A 149 13.94 -8.79 3.56
N VAL A 150 14.52 -7.61 3.68
CA VAL A 150 15.98 -7.44 3.70
C VAL A 150 16.58 -7.78 5.06
N TYR A 151 15.94 -7.36 6.14
CA TYR A 151 16.43 -7.60 7.50
C TYR A 151 15.87 -8.88 8.11
N SER A 152 16.69 -9.60 8.91
CA SER A 152 16.29 -10.85 9.56
C SER A 152 15.16 -10.68 10.60
N TRP A 153 15.04 -9.52 11.19
CA TRP A 153 13.98 -9.16 12.15
C TRP A 153 12.72 -8.61 11.48
N TRP A 154 12.79 -8.24 10.19
CA TRP A 154 11.67 -7.76 9.42
C TRP A 154 11.04 -8.89 8.61
N GLY A 155 9.76 -9.11 8.80
CA GLY A 155 9.04 -10.21 8.15
C GLY A 155 7.55 -10.11 8.42
N ALA A 156 6.82 -11.21 8.24
CA ALA A 156 5.36 -11.23 8.29
C ALA A 156 4.76 -10.61 9.55
N ILE A 157 5.30 -10.89 10.75
CA ILE A 157 4.75 -10.38 12.01
C ILE A 157 4.97 -8.86 12.17
N PRO A 158 6.18 -8.31 12.03
CA PRO A 158 6.36 -6.86 12.01
C PRO A 158 5.51 -6.15 10.96
N VAL A 159 5.47 -6.66 9.73
CA VAL A 159 4.66 -6.09 8.63
C VAL A 159 3.17 -6.13 8.96
N PHE A 160 2.67 -7.26 9.47
CA PHE A 160 1.29 -7.38 9.92
C PHE A 160 0.89 -6.30 10.91
N ILE A 161 1.71 -6.09 11.96
CA ILE A 161 1.40 -5.17 13.06
C ILE A 161 1.60 -3.72 12.63
N THR A 162 2.74 -3.40 11.99
CA THR A 162 3.17 -2.02 11.79
C THR A 162 2.75 -1.43 10.44
N VAL A 163 2.41 -2.27 9.45
CA VAL A 163 2.06 -1.84 8.10
C VAL A 163 0.61 -2.17 7.78
N TYR A 164 0.22 -3.45 7.77
CA TYR A 164 -1.11 -3.85 7.30
C TYR A 164 -2.25 -3.49 8.25
N ILE A 165 -2.09 -3.63 9.57
CA ILE A 165 -3.13 -3.16 10.50
C ILE A 165 -3.39 -1.65 10.31
N PRO A 166 -2.40 -0.74 10.30
CA PRO A 166 -2.61 0.66 9.97
C PRO A 166 -3.31 0.92 8.62
N PHE A 167 -2.97 0.17 7.56
CA PHE A 167 -3.61 0.30 6.25
C PHE A 167 -5.12 0.08 6.33
N PHE A 168 -5.52 -1.04 6.92
CA PHE A 168 -6.94 -1.40 7.01
C PHE A 168 -7.70 -0.59 8.06
N LEU A 169 -7.06 -0.16 9.14
CA LEU A 169 -7.67 0.79 10.07
C LEU A 169 -7.94 2.12 9.38
N ALA A 170 -6.98 2.67 8.64
CA ALA A 170 -7.18 3.90 7.88
C ALA A 170 -8.36 3.78 6.92
N ALA A 171 -8.44 2.68 6.15
CA ALA A 171 -9.54 2.44 5.20
C ALA A 171 -10.90 2.31 5.90
N PHE A 172 -11.00 1.43 6.89
CA PHE A 172 -12.29 1.03 7.45
C PHE A 172 -12.87 2.07 8.41
N TYR A 173 -12.05 2.82 9.13
CA TYR A 173 -12.52 3.97 9.88
C TYR A 173 -12.87 5.14 8.96
N CYS A 174 -12.06 5.39 7.93
CA CYS A 174 -12.36 6.43 6.94
C CYS A 174 -13.70 6.16 6.24
N TYR A 175 -14.05 4.90 5.96
CA TYR A 175 -15.33 4.50 5.38
C TYR A 175 -16.54 5.07 6.17
N ASP A 176 -16.45 5.12 7.51
CA ASP A 176 -17.54 5.55 8.38
C ASP A 176 -17.52 7.06 8.71
N TRP A 177 -16.42 7.75 8.42
CA TRP A 177 -16.30 9.17 8.74
C TRP A 177 -17.23 10.05 7.90
N LYS A 178 -17.54 11.22 8.45
CA LYS A 178 -18.24 12.26 7.69
C LYS A 178 -17.42 12.70 6.47
N PRO A 179 -18.05 13.06 5.34
CA PRO A 179 -17.34 13.42 4.11
C PRO A 179 -16.27 14.52 4.26
N VAL A 180 -16.49 15.46 5.17
CA VAL A 180 -15.50 16.51 5.47
C VAL A 180 -14.24 15.93 6.11
N VAL A 181 -14.39 14.97 7.03
CA VAL A 181 -13.25 14.30 7.71
C VAL A 181 -12.50 13.41 6.72
N GLN A 182 -13.23 12.65 5.90
CA GLN A 182 -12.65 11.83 4.83
C GLN A 182 -11.76 12.68 3.92
N ARG A 183 -12.30 13.79 3.41
CA ARG A 183 -11.56 14.70 2.51
C ARG A 183 -10.33 15.31 3.18
N ARG A 184 -10.42 15.70 4.46
CA ARG A 184 -9.27 16.25 5.21
C ARG A 184 -8.19 15.19 5.43
N PHE A 185 -8.56 13.99 5.78
CA PHE A 185 -7.62 12.89 6.01
C PHE A 185 -6.91 12.48 4.72
N ILE A 186 -7.69 12.16 3.68
CA ILE A 186 -7.15 11.75 2.36
C ILE A 186 -6.33 12.88 1.73
N GLY A 187 -6.87 14.10 1.73
CA GLY A 187 -6.18 15.27 1.18
C GLY A 187 -4.92 15.64 1.95
N GLY A 188 -4.93 15.51 3.28
CA GLY A 188 -3.75 15.73 4.12
C GLY A 188 -2.64 14.71 3.83
N LEU A 189 -2.99 13.41 3.76
CA LEU A 189 -2.03 12.37 3.38
C LEU A 189 -1.52 12.53 1.94
N ALA A 190 -2.41 12.88 1.00
CA ALA A 190 -2.01 13.14 -0.38
C ALA A 190 -1.04 14.31 -0.48
N ALA A 191 -1.31 15.42 0.22
CA ALA A 191 -0.42 16.58 0.26
C ALA A 191 0.92 16.25 0.94
N LEU A 192 0.91 15.48 2.04
CA LEU A 192 2.11 15.02 2.71
C LEU A 192 2.96 14.13 1.79
N ASN A 193 2.36 13.12 1.18
CA ASN A 193 3.05 12.21 0.25
C ASN A 193 3.63 12.97 -0.95
N ALA A 194 2.84 13.86 -1.57
CA ALA A 194 3.30 14.69 -2.68
C ALA A 194 4.46 15.60 -2.26
N GLY A 195 4.36 16.25 -1.09
CA GLY A 195 5.44 17.05 -0.53
C GLY A 195 6.72 16.26 -0.28
N MET A 196 6.59 15.06 0.32
CA MET A 196 7.72 14.15 0.55
C MET A 196 8.36 13.71 -0.78
N LEU A 197 7.56 13.34 -1.79
CA LEU A 197 8.09 12.95 -3.10
C LEU A 197 8.78 14.13 -3.80
N VAL A 198 8.20 15.33 -3.78
CA VAL A 198 8.83 16.52 -4.36
C VAL A 198 10.17 16.81 -3.70
N VAL A 199 10.22 16.76 -2.36
CA VAL A 199 11.45 17.06 -1.62
C VAL A 199 12.48 15.94 -1.79
N PHE A 200 12.12 14.70 -1.46
CA PHE A 200 13.09 13.62 -1.35
C PHE A 200 13.43 12.96 -2.69
N ALA A 201 12.47 12.80 -3.59
CA ALA A 201 12.74 12.27 -4.92
C ALA A 201 13.11 13.37 -5.93
N GLY A 202 12.42 14.51 -5.92
CA GLY A 202 12.61 15.57 -6.91
C GLY A 202 13.82 16.47 -6.63
N ILE A 203 13.91 17.02 -5.41
CA ILE A 203 14.93 18.03 -5.06
C ILE A 203 16.19 17.37 -4.55
N LEU A 204 16.09 16.54 -3.51
CA LEU A 204 17.24 15.94 -2.84
C LEU A 204 17.74 14.67 -3.54
N ARG A 205 16.90 14.03 -4.34
CA ARG A 205 17.21 12.76 -5.06
C ARG A 205 17.69 11.64 -4.12
N TRP A 206 17.09 11.57 -2.93
CA TRP A 206 17.40 10.54 -1.94
C TRP A 206 16.70 9.21 -2.22
N ILE A 207 15.50 9.29 -2.84
CA ILE A 207 14.63 8.13 -3.10
C ILE A 207 14.12 8.09 -4.54
#